data_01ac57153426802d837b6747c4146a5c
#
_entry.id   01ac57153426802d837b6747c4146a5c
#
_cell.length_a   1.000
_cell.length_b   1.000
_cell.length_c   1.000
_cell.angle_alpha   90.00
_cell.angle_beta   90.00
_cell.angle_gamma   90.00
#
_symmetry.space_group_name_H-M   'P 1'
#
loop_
_entity.id
_entity.type
_entity.pdbx_description
1 polymer ?
#
loop_
_entity_poly.entity_id
_entity_poly.type
_entity_poly.pdbx_seq_one_letter_code
_entity_poly.pdbx_strand_id
1 'polypeptide(L)'
;MKTYYKIAKKPFFGRFMIPWKNPLSKEQIKEWDSISFKSKSGALLKGMYASSKKDHSKATIVLGHPMGKEAKGYFLKNGYTDILRNHGYNVFIFDINGFGESEVGNFNYYEDIIVAGNTARDIFPNTALGYLGISLGGQWATIAFAEKHQYDFAIVESAANTLDDFWVQYPFANFALKFINTLAPKLRKKIRMIDRIKEAHSLQKVLFIYLDKDELIKDDAGYHFNKAIPIASELHIISNAAHAQIPKSKSRHDYFNKIVSFFDYQTELYLKQKTILKS
;
A
#
# COMPACT_ATOMS: atom_id res chain seq x y z
N MET A 1 14.88 10.86 -19.79
CA MET A 1 14.03 11.11 -18.62
C MET A 1 14.13 10.02 -17.55
N LYS A 2 13.98 8.71 -17.88
CA LYS A 2 14.10 7.59 -16.90
C LYS A 2 15.46 7.55 -16.18
N THR A 3 16.57 7.83 -16.86
CA THR A 3 17.92 7.85 -16.26
C THR A 3 18.07 8.93 -15.18
N TYR A 4 17.50 10.12 -15.39
CA TYR A 4 17.51 11.20 -14.41
C TYR A 4 16.82 10.78 -13.11
N TYR A 5 15.61 10.22 -13.20
CA TYR A 5 14.89 9.74 -12.00
C TYR A 5 15.63 8.60 -11.29
N LYS A 6 16.29 7.72 -12.02
CA LYS A 6 17.11 6.66 -11.43
C LYS A 6 18.25 7.23 -10.57
N ILE A 7 18.91 8.29 -11.05
CA ILE A 7 19.97 8.97 -10.30
C ILE A 7 19.38 9.72 -9.09
N ALA A 8 18.30 10.50 -9.29
CA ALA A 8 17.68 11.29 -8.24
C ALA A 8 17.09 10.44 -7.10
N LYS A 9 16.67 9.19 -7.38
CA LYS A 9 16.16 8.26 -6.38
C LYS A 9 17.24 7.53 -5.57
N LYS A 10 18.50 7.49 -6.05
CA LYS A 10 19.57 6.76 -5.36
C LYS A 10 19.80 7.16 -3.90
N PRO A 11 19.81 8.44 -3.50
CA PRO A 11 19.98 8.83 -2.10
C PRO A 11 18.91 8.24 -1.17
N PHE A 12 17.69 8.04 -1.65
CA PHE A 12 16.55 7.56 -0.89
C PHE A 12 16.40 6.04 -0.96
N PHE A 13 16.42 5.50 -2.17
CA PHE A 13 15.97 4.11 -2.43
C PHE A 13 17.05 3.23 -3.05
N GLY A 14 18.23 3.75 -3.39
CA GLY A 14 19.23 3.07 -4.25
C GLY A 14 19.55 1.63 -3.84
N ARG A 15 19.68 1.36 -2.53
CA ARG A 15 19.95 0.02 -2.00
C ARG A 15 18.79 -0.97 -2.14
N PHE A 16 17.57 -0.46 -2.42
CA PHE A 16 16.35 -1.26 -2.57
C PHE A 16 15.89 -1.38 -4.02
N MET A 17 16.48 -0.59 -4.93
CA MET A 17 16.16 -0.58 -6.36
C MET A 17 16.87 -1.74 -7.09
N ILE A 18 16.57 -2.95 -6.67
CA ILE A 18 17.15 -4.19 -7.20
C ILE A 18 16.04 -5.16 -7.58
N PRO A 19 16.29 -6.07 -8.53
CA PRO A 19 15.35 -7.15 -8.85
C PRO A 19 15.09 -8.00 -7.60
N TRP A 20 13.83 -8.37 -7.39
CA TRP A 20 13.43 -9.26 -6.31
C TRP A 20 13.64 -10.72 -6.69
N LYS A 21 13.70 -11.61 -5.69
CA LYS A 21 13.68 -13.05 -5.93
C LYS A 21 12.27 -13.55 -5.63
N ASN A 22 11.65 -14.22 -6.59
CA ASN A 22 10.34 -14.84 -6.39
C ASN A 22 10.45 -15.95 -5.35
N PRO A 23 9.71 -15.89 -4.23
CA PRO A 23 9.76 -16.91 -3.19
C PRO A 23 8.90 -18.13 -3.49
N LEU A 24 8.07 -18.08 -4.54
CA LEU A 24 7.14 -19.16 -4.89
C LEU A 24 7.88 -20.34 -5.54
N SER A 25 7.45 -21.55 -5.22
CA SER A 25 7.87 -22.76 -5.93
C SER A 25 7.31 -22.78 -7.37
N LYS A 26 7.81 -23.71 -8.19
CA LYS A 26 7.32 -23.90 -9.56
C LYS A 26 5.82 -24.28 -9.60
N GLU A 27 5.34 -24.96 -8.59
CA GLU A 27 3.94 -25.36 -8.45
C GLU A 27 3.08 -24.18 -8.00
N GLN A 28 3.53 -23.45 -6.99
CA GLN A 28 2.82 -22.27 -6.46
C GLN A 28 2.67 -21.16 -7.49
N ILE A 29 3.68 -20.94 -8.33
CA ILE A 29 3.63 -19.87 -9.34
C ILE A 29 2.55 -20.10 -10.41
N LYS A 30 2.12 -21.35 -10.63
CA LYS A 30 1.03 -21.71 -11.56
C LYS A 30 -0.34 -21.17 -11.11
N GLU A 31 -0.48 -20.82 -9.83
CA GLU A 31 -1.71 -20.21 -9.29
C GLU A 31 -1.76 -18.69 -9.50
N TRP A 32 -0.74 -18.11 -10.14
CA TRP A 32 -0.55 -16.68 -10.30
C TRP A 32 -0.43 -16.28 -11.75
N ASP A 33 -1.18 -15.25 -12.12
CA ASP A 33 -1.02 -14.57 -13.40
C ASP A 33 -0.10 -13.35 -13.22
N SER A 34 0.79 -13.14 -14.20
CA SER A 34 1.68 -11.97 -14.24
C SER A 34 1.07 -10.90 -15.13
N ILE A 35 1.23 -9.63 -14.74
CA ILE A 35 0.69 -8.50 -15.49
C ILE A 35 1.70 -7.34 -15.54
N SER A 36 1.62 -6.57 -16.63
CA SER A 36 2.35 -5.31 -16.79
C SER A 36 1.38 -4.20 -17.16
N PHE A 37 1.47 -3.06 -16.48
CA PHE A 37 0.57 -1.93 -16.70
C PHE A 37 1.31 -0.59 -16.57
N LYS A 38 0.86 0.41 -17.33
CA LYS A 38 1.53 1.73 -17.38
C LYS A 38 0.99 2.64 -16.29
N SER A 39 1.90 3.27 -15.54
CA SER A 39 1.58 4.32 -14.57
C SER A 39 1.80 5.71 -15.16
N LYS A 40 1.03 6.69 -14.68
CA LYS A 40 1.31 8.11 -14.95
C LYS A 40 2.62 8.58 -14.32
N SER A 41 3.21 7.81 -13.42
CA SER A 41 4.61 8.03 -12.98
C SER A 41 5.63 7.89 -14.12
N GLY A 42 5.21 7.39 -15.29
CA GLY A 42 6.04 7.14 -16.46
C GLY A 42 6.71 5.75 -16.46
N ALA A 43 6.40 4.90 -15.48
CA ALA A 43 6.93 3.54 -15.38
C ALA A 43 5.97 2.50 -15.96
N LEU A 44 6.53 1.43 -16.52
CA LEU A 44 5.83 0.16 -16.71
C LEU A 44 5.96 -0.62 -15.41
N LEU A 45 4.84 -0.82 -14.72
CA LEU A 45 4.78 -1.56 -13.47
C LEU A 45 4.60 -3.05 -13.73
N LYS A 46 5.11 -3.86 -12.81
CA LYS A 46 5.01 -5.32 -12.82
C LYS A 46 4.21 -5.78 -11.61
N GLY A 47 3.19 -6.56 -11.86
CA GLY A 47 2.33 -7.13 -10.84
C GLY A 47 2.03 -8.59 -11.06
N MET A 48 1.41 -9.19 -10.06
CA MET A 48 0.86 -10.54 -10.10
C MET A 48 -0.50 -10.52 -9.42
N TYR A 49 -1.40 -11.37 -9.87
CA TYR A 49 -2.68 -11.55 -9.22
C TYR A 49 -3.07 -13.03 -9.16
N ALA A 50 -3.90 -13.37 -8.20
CA ALA A 50 -4.44 -14.71 -8.05
C ALA A 50 -5.86 -14.63 -7.49
N SER A 51 -6.72 -15.52 -7.95
CA SER A 51 -8.07 -15.67 -7.43
C SER A 51 -8.10 -16.23 -6.01
N SER A 52 -9.22 -16.00 -5.34
CA SER A 52 -9.58 -16.65 -4.09
C SER A 52 -9.40 -18.18 -4.18
N LYS A 53 -9.07 -18.82 -3.06
CA LYS A 53 -9.10 -20.29 -2.92
C LYS A 53 -10.49 -20.83 -2.53
N LYS A 54 -11.52 -19.97 -2.50
CA LYS A 54 -12.91 -20.33 -2.28
C LYS A 54 -13.68 -20.26 -3.60
N ASP A 55 -14.78 -20.99 -3.72
CA ASP A 55 -15.61 -21.06 -4.93
C ASP A 55 -16.11 -19.67 -5.38
N HIS A 56 -16.36 -18.79 -4.42
CA HIS A 56 -16.76 -17.41 -4.70
C HIS A 56 -15.82 -16.42 -4.00
N SER A 57 -15.38 -15.43 -4.74
CA SER A 57 -14.58 -14.35 -4.16
C SER A 57 -15.47 -13.31 -3.48
N LYS A 58 -15.10 -12.93 -2.25
CA LYS A 58 -15.77 -11.88 -1.47
C LYS A 58 -15.46 -10.50 -2.01
N ALA A 59 -14.17 -10.22 -2.21
CA ALA A 59 -13.65 -8.96 -2.71
C ALA A 59 -12.25 -9.17 -3.32
N THR A 60 -11.69 -8.12 -3.90
CA THR A 60 -10.30 -8.08 -4.38
C THR A 60 -9.48 -7.15 -3.50
N ILE A 61 -8.31 -7.59 -3.05
CA ILE A 61 -7.41 -6.78 -2.22
C ILE A 61 -6.12 -6.49 -2.97
N VAL A 62 -5.83 -5.21 -3.16
CA VAL A 62 -4.57 -4.73 -3.72
C VAL A 62 -3.58 -4.48 -2.59
N LEU A 63 -2.35 -4.98 -2.72
CA LEU A 63 -1.33 -4.92 -1.68
C LEU A 63 -0.16 -4.02 -2.12
N GLY A 64 0.06 -2.93 -1.37
CA GLY A 64 1.15 -1.97 -1.58
C GLY A 64 2.31 -2.21 -0.61
N HIS A 65 3.47 -2.63 -1.13
CA HIS A 65 4.59 -3.14 -0.34
C HIS A 65 5.36 -2.07 0.45
N PRO A 66 6.00 -2.45 1.58
CA PRO A 66 6.93 -1.59 2.29
C PRO A 66 8.21 -1.36 1.47
N MET A 67 8.99 -0.34 1.83
CA MET A 67 10.31 -0.11 1.26
C MET A 67 11.25 -1.27 1.62
N GLY A 68 11.71 -2.01 0.61
CA GLY A 68 12.60 -3.16 0.85
C GLY A 68 13.05 -3.84 -0.45
N LYS A 69 14.02 -4.76 -0.32
CA LYS A 69 14.55 -5.55 -1.43
C LYS A 69 13.55 -6.59 -1.94
N GLU A 70 12.56 -6.91 -1.14
CA GLU A 70 11.57 -7.94 -1.46
C GLU A 70 10.43 -7.42 -2.33
N ALA A 71 10.21 -6.08 -2.36
CA ALA A 71 9.14 -5.45 -3.12
C ALA A 71 7.79 -6.20 -2.95
N LYS A 72 7.04 -6.52 -4.01
CA LYS A 72 5.80 -7.31 -3.93
C LYS A 72 5.98 -8.69 -3.27
N GLY A 73 7.17 -9.26 -3.34
CA GLY A 73 7.51 -10.55 -2.70
C GLY A 73 7.41 -10.53 -1.18
N TYR A 74 7.40 -9.36 -0.56
CA TYR A 74 7.15 -9.21 0.88
C TYR A 74 5.83 -9.88 1.29
N PHE A 75 4.77 -9.68 0.53
CA PHE A 75 3.46 -10.25 0.84
C PHE A 75 3.38 -11.76 0.66
N LEU A 76 4.06 -12.29 -0.37
CA LEU A 76 4.17 -13.73 -0.61
C LEU A 76 4.93 -14.41 0.53
N LYS A 77 6.09 -13.86 0.90
CA LYS A 77 6.99 -14.44 1.89
C LYS A 77 6.43 -14.40 3.31
N ASN A 78 5.63 -13.40 3.63
CA ASN A 78 5.08 -13.20 4.97
C ASN A 78 3.64 -13.75 5.13
N GLY A 79 3.09 -14.42 4.11
CA GLY A 79 1.83 -15.15 4.17
C GLY A 79 0.55 -14.32 4.00
N TYR A 80 0.65 -13.03 3.67
CA TYR A 80 -0.53 -12.18 3.45
C TYR A 80 -1.43 -12.73 2.35
N THR A 81 -0.82 -13.09 1.24
CA THR A 81 -1.55 -13.57 0.05
C THR A 81 -2.27 -14.88 0.32
N ASP A 82 -1.64 -15.82 1.02
CA ASP A 82 -2.26 -17.10 1.34
C ASP A 82 -3.40 -16.94 2.33
N ILE A 83 -3.21 -16.10 3.37
CA ILE A 83 -4.25 -15.82 4.36
C ILE A 83 -5.46 -15.19 3.66
N LEU A 84 -5.27 -14.15 2.86
CA LEU A 84 -6.37 -13.48 2.17
C LEU A 84 -7.08 -14.42 1.19
N ARG A 85 -6.35 -15.16 0.37
CA ARG A 85 -6.94 -16.11 -0.59
C ARG A 85 -7.72 -17.22 0.10
N ASN A 86 -7.23 -17.75 1.22
CA ASN A 86 -7.92 -18.77 2.02
C ASN A 86 -9.21 -18.22 2.68
N HIS A 87 -9.29 -16.89 2.92
CA HIS A 87 -10.49 -16.23 3.45
C HIS A 87 -11.45 -15.74 2.36
N GLY A 88 -11.17 -16.03 1.09
CA GLY A 88 -12.10 -15.74 0.00
C GLY A 88 -11.82 -14.43 -0.74
N TYR A 89 -10.62 -13.90 -0.67
CA TYR A 89 -10.23 -12.69 -1.39
C TYR A 89 -9.39 -13.01 -2.63
N ASN A 90 -9.69 -12.33 -3.74
CA ASN A 90 -8.71 -12.20 -4.81
C ASN A 90 -7.60 -11.28 -4.32
N VAL A 91 -6.39 -11.52 -4.76
CA VAL A 91 -5.24 -10.68 -4.40
C VAL A 91 -4.53 -10.14 -5.63
N PHE A 92 -4.12 -8.87 -5.55
CA PHE A 92 -3.31 -8.20 -6.55
C PHE A 92 -2.10 -7.59 -5.86
N ILE A 93 -0.89 -7.98 -6.24
CA ILE A 93 0.38 -7.47 -5.73
C ILE A 93 1.16 -6.82 -6.86
N PHE A 94 1.88 -5.75 -6.59
CA PHE A 94 2.67 -5.06 -7.61
C PHE A 94 3.93 -4.43 -7.00
N ASP A 95 4.92 -4.19 -7.85
CA ASP A 95 6.10 -3.42 -7.49
C ASP A 95 5.85 -1.95 -7.79
N ILE A 96 5.98 -1.10 -6.79
CA ILE A 96 6.01 0.36 -6.93
C ILE A 96 7.19 0.74 -7.83
N ASN A 97 7.08 1.80 -8.63
CA ASN A 97 8.10 2.18 -9.60
C ASN A 97 9.50 2.34 -8.99
N GLY A 98 10.46 1.70 -9.63
CA GLY A 98 11.85 1.66 -9.18
C GLY A 98 12.17 0.54 -8.19
N PHE A 99 11.19 -0.27 -7.79
CA PHE A 99 11.39 -1.46 -6.96
C PHE A 99 11.14 -2.73 -7.77
N GLY A 100 11.74 -3.84 -7.32
CA GLY A 100 11.53 -5.16 -7.89
C GLY A 100 11.77 -5.21 -9.41
N GLU A 101 10.72 -5.57 -10.15
CA GLU A 101 10.77 -5.68 -11.62
C GLU A 101 10.18 -4.46 -12.34
N SER A 102 9.60 -3.50 -11.59
CA SER A 102 9.02 -2.30 -12.18
C SER A 102 10.07 -1.32 -12.66
N GLU A 103 9.79 -0.66 -13.77
CA GLU A 103 10.66 0.40 -14.28
C GLU A 103 10.71 1.59 -13.32
N VAL A 104 11.75 2.41 -13.46
CA VAL A 104 11.87 3.67 -12.72
C VAL A 104 11.01 4.75 -13.36
N GLY A 105 10.06 5.27 -12.61
CA GLY A 105 9.25 6.46 -12.93
C GLY A 105 9.67 7.68 -12.11
N ASN A 106 8.82 8.71 -12.11
CA ASN A 106 8.99 9.89 -11.28
C ASN A 106 8.73 9.62 -9.78
N PHE A 107 8.66 10.66 -8.95
CA PHE A 107 8.41 10.56 -7.51
C PHE A 107 6.91 10.52 -7.12
N ASN A 108 5.98 10.55 -8.07
CA ASN A 108 4.54 10.47 -7.80
C ASN A 108 4.11 9.01 -7.63
N TYR A 109 4.57 8.37 -6.58
CA TYR A 109 4.27 6.96 -6.29
C TYR A 109 2.78 6.69 -6.06
N TYR A 110 2.00 7.70 -5.67
CA TYR A 110 0.55 7.59 -5.53
C TYR A 110 -0.14 7.23 -6.85
N GLU A 111 0.44 7.64 -8.01
CA GLU A 111 -0.07 7.27 -9.33
C GLU A 111 0.05 5.76 -9.60
N ASP A 112 1.07 5.12 -9.02
CA ASP A 112 1.25 3.67 -9.13
C ASP A 112 0.15 2.93 -8.37
N ILE A 113 -0.24 3.44 -7.21
CA ILE A 113 -1.32 2.89 -6.37
C ILE A 113 -2.68 3.06 -7.07
N ILE A 114 -2.92 4.24 -7.64
CA ILE A 114 -4.18 4.50 -8.38
C ILE A 114 -4.31 3.54 -9.57
N VAL A 115 -3.27 3.42 -10.39
CA VAL A 115 -3.35 2.57 -11.57
C VAL A 115 -3.38 1.08 -11.21
N ALA A 116 -2.77 0.66 -10.10
CA ALA A 116 -2.91 -0.71 -9.60
C ALA A 116 -4.37 -1.03 -9.25
N GLY A 117 -5.08 -0.09 -8.61
CA GLY A 117 -6.51 -0.22 -8.34
C GLY A 117 -7.36 -0.29 -9.62
N ASN A 118 -7.08 0.55 -10.60
CA ASN A 118 -7.79 0.51 -11.89
C ASN A 118 -7.57 -0.84 -12.58
N THR A 119 -6.32 -1.30 -12.64
CA THR A 119 -5.97 -2.60 -13.25
C THR A 119 -6.63 -3.78 -12.51
N ALA A 120 -6.64 -3.75 -11.18
CA ALA A 120 -7.32 -4.78 -10.39
C ALA A 120 -8.84 -4.78 -10.61
N ARG A 121 -9.45 -3.60 -10.76
CA ARG A 121 -10.88 -3.45 -11.11
C ARG A 121 -11.20 -4.00 -12.50
N ASP A 122 -10.32 -3.80 -13.46
CA ASP A 122 -10.49 -4.33 -14.83
C ASP A 122 -10.42 -5.86 -14.85
N ILE A 123 -9.54 -6.46 -14.03
CA ILE A 123 -9.41 -7.93 -13.92
C ILE A 123 -10.58 -8.54 -13.13
N PHE A 124 -11.03 -7.87 -12.07
CA PHE A 124 -12.09 -8.35 -11.17
C PHE A 124 -13.25 -7.34 -11.07
N PRO A 125 -14.02 -7.09 -12.13
CA PRO A 125 -14.92 -5.95 -12.24
C PRO A 125 -16.11 -5.98 -11.27
N ASN A 126 -16.52 -7.16 -10.81
CA ASN A 126 -17.75 -7.35 -10.05
C ASN A 126 -17.52 -7.48 -8.53
N THR A 127 -16.30 -7.32 -8.05
CA THR A 127 -15.97 -7.43 -6.63
C THR A 127 -15.77 -6.06 -6.00
N ALA A 128 -16.00 -5.94 -4.69
CA ALA A 128 -15.49 -4.78 -3.94
C ALA A 128 -13.96 -4.74 -4.02
N LEU A 129 -13.38 -3.54 -3.99
CA LEU A 129 -11.94 -3.35 -4.12
C LEU A 129 -11.35 -2.73 -2.85
N GLY A 130 -10.64 -3.55 -2.08
CA GLY A 130 -9.89 -3.10 -0.92
C GLY A 130 -8.42 -2.82 -1.22
N TYR A 131 -7.79 -2.05 -0.36
CA TYR A 131 -6.35 -1.81 -0.37
C TYR A 131 -5.73 -2.13 0.98
N LEU A 132 -4.53 -2.70 0.99
CA LEU A 132 -3.68 -2.79 2.18
C LEU A 132 -2.30 -2.30 1.80
N GLY A 133 -1.88 -1.20 2.38
CA GLY A 133 -0.54 -0.63 2.18
C GLY A 133 0.26 -0.57 3.45
N ILE A 134 1.51 -1.02 3.37
CA ILE A 134 2.44 -1.06 4.50
C ILE A 134 3.57 -0.06 4.26
N SER A 135 3.86 0.79 5.26
CA SER A 135 4.97 1.74 5.21
C SER A 135 4.95 2.56 3.90
N LEU A 136 5.89 2.38 2.98
CA LEU A 136 5.92 3.05 1.68
C LEU A 136 4.58 2.95 0.93
N GLY A 137 4.01 1.75 0.83
CA GLY A 137 2.71 1.52 0.19
C GLY A 137 1.56 2.22 0.93
N GLY A 138 1.56 2.19 2.26
CA GLY A 138 0.60 2.90 3.10
C GLY A 138 0.75 4.42 3.00
N GLN A 139 1.98 4.91 3.06
CA GLN A 139 2.30 6.33 3.01
C GLN A 139 1.80 6.99 1.72
N TRP A 140 2.09 6.41 0.56
CA TRP A 140 1.65 6.97 -0.72
C TRP A 140 0.17 6.72 -1.01
N ALA A 141 -0.44 5.72 -0.36
CA ALA A 141 -1.88 5.51 -0.44
C ALA A 141 -2.68 6.68 0.14
N THR A 142 -2.17 7.34 1.19
CA THR A 142 -2.84 8.52 1.78
C THR A 142 -3.01 9.67 0.77
N ILE A 143 -2.07 9.81 -0.17
CA ILE A 143 -2.19 10.77 -1.27
C ILE A 143 -3.08 10.21 -2.39
N ALA A 144 -2.94 8.92 -2.73
CA ALA A 144 -3.77 8.29 -3.75
C ALA A 144 -5.26 8.39 -3.42
N PHE A 145 -5.64 8.29 -2.15
CA PHE A 145 -7.03 8.39 -1.69
C PHE A 145 -7.61 9.80 -1.75
N ALA A 146 -6.77 10.82 -1.84
CA ALA A 146 -7.16 12.20 -2.10
C ALA A 146 -7.40 12.51 -3.59
N GLU A 147 -7.05 11.59 -4.46
CA GLU A 147 -7.23 11.68 -5.91
C GLU A 147 -8.38 10.77 -6.38
N LYS A 148 -8.71 10.80 -7.67
CA LYS A 148 -9.70 9.87 -8.24
C LYS A 148 -9.13 8.45 -8.31
N HIS A 149 -9.74 7.51 -7.61
CA HIS A 149 -9.33 6.10 -7.52
C HIS A 149 -10.54 5.15 -7.54
N GLN A 150 -10.29 3.82 -7.52
CA GLN A 150 -11.32 2.77 -7.58
C GLN A 150 -11.49 1.99 -6.27
N TYR A 151 -10.77 2.34 -5.21
CA TYR A 151 -10.84 1.63 -3.93
C TYR A 151 -12.10 1.97 -3.17
N ASP A 152 -12.73 0.95 -2.56
CA ASP A 152 -13.94 1.09 -1.75
C ASP A 152 -13.59 1.25 -0.25
N PHE A 153 -12.55 0.58 0.24
CA PHE A 153 -12.07 0.65 1.62
C PHE A 153 -10.58 0.34 1.70
N ALA A 154 -9.91 0.71 2.78
CA ALA A 154 -8.47 0.53 2.89
C ALA A 154 -7.97 0.23 4.30
N ILE A 155 -6.80 -0.43 4.36
CA ILE A 155 -5.93 -0.53 5.54
C ILE A 155 -4.63 0.20 5.21
N VAL A 156 -4.21 1.08 6.10
CA VAL A 156 -2.94 1.82 6.03
C VAL A 156 -2.11 1.49 7.26
N GLU A 157 -0.97 0.84 7.07
CA GLU A 157 -0.06 0.45 8.15
C GLU A 157 1.19 1.33 8.15
N SER A 158 1.52 1.90 9.30
CA SER A 158 2.77 2.61 9.59
C SER A 158 3.15 3.64 8.53
N ALA A 159 2.22 4.53 8.17
CA ALA A 159 2.45 5.65 7.28
C ALA A 159 2.98 6.87 8.06
N ALA A 160 4.01 7.56 7.56
CA ALA A 160 4.50 8.81 8.14
C ALA A 160 3.62 10.00 7.76
N ASN A 161 3.47 10.99 8.65
CA ASN A 161 2.73 12.22 8.37
C ASN A 161 3.34 13.02 7.22
N THR A 162 4.67 13.02 7.12
CA THR A 162 5.42 13.72 6.08
C THR A 162 6.63 12.91 5.66
N LEU A 163 7.21 13.24 4.50
CA LEU A 163 8.50 12.67 4.08
C LEU A 163 9.64 13.09 5.03
N ASP A 164 9.58 14.30 5.59
CA ASP A 164 10.58 14.78 6.53
C ASP A 164 10.62 13.89 7.79
N ASP A 165 9.46 13.47 8.32
CA ASP A 165 9.35 12.60 9.50
C ASP A 165 9.97 11.21 9.24
N PHE A 166 9.77 10.69 8.06
CA PHE A 166 10.35 9.39 7.68
C PHE A 166 11.86 9.46 7.45
N TRP A 167 12.33 10.47 6.64
CA TRP A 167 13.73 10.53 6.22
C TRP A 167 14.67 11.11 7.28
N VAL A 168 14.17 11.67 8.38
CA VAL A 168 15.01 12.21 9.46
C VAL A 168 16.03 11.21 10.00
N GLN A 169 15.69 9.92 9.97
CA GLN A 169 16.54 8.83 10.46
C GLN A 169 17.64 8.39 9.47
N TYR A 170 17.62 8.93 8.24
CA TYR A 170 18.56 8.58 7.17
C TYR A 170 19.36 9.82 6.76
N PRO A 171 20.56 10.08 7.33
CA PRO A 171 21.26 11.36 7.20
C PRO A 171 21.44 11.87 5.76
N PHE A 172 21.87 11.00 4.84
CA PHE A 172 22.03 11.37 3.42
C PHE A 172 20.71 11.70 2.72
N ALA A 173 19.68 10.88 2.95
CA ALA A 173 18.36 11.11 2.38
C ALA A 173 17.72 12.37 2.96
N ASN A 174 17.87 12.60 4.27
CA ASN A 174 17.39 13.81 4.94
C ASN A 174 18.07 15.07 4.38
N PHE A 175 19.38 15.03 4.20
CA PHE A 175 20.12 16.15 3.57
C PHE A 175 19.60 16.42 2.15
N ALA A 176 19.48 15.37 1.32
CA ALA A 176 18.96 15.50 -0.04
C ALA A 176 17.52 16.05 -0.06
N LEU A 177 16.65 15.58 0.86
CA LEU A 177 15.29 16.06 0.99
C LEU A 177 15.23 17.53 1.39
N LYS A 178 16.03 17.97 2.38
CA LYS A 178 16.12 19.39 2.80
C LYS A 178 16.56 20.27 1.64
N PHE A 179 17.55 19.84 0.86
CA PHE A 179 18.01 20.55 -0.33
C PHE A 179 16.89 20.70 -1.36
N ILE A 180 16.17 19.60 -1.68
CA ILE A 180 15.03 19.62 -2.60
C ILE A 180 13.91 20.52 -2.07
N ASN A 181 13.59 20.45 -0.78
CA ASN A 181 12.55 21.26 -0.16
C ASN A 181 12.87 22.77 -0.22
N THR A 182 14.15 23.14 -0.15
CA THR A 182 14.61 24.53 -0.30
C THR A 182 14.43 25.03 -1.74
N LEU A 183 14.74 24.19 -2.74
CA LEU A 183 14.62 24.54 -4.16
C LEU A 183 13.17 24.48 -4.67
N ALA A 184 12.33 23.63 -4.10
CA ALA A 184 10.98 23.38 -4.58
C ALA A 184 9.93 23.35 -3.45
N PRO A 185 9.70 24.44 -2.70
CA PRO A 185 8.81 24.46 -1.54
C PRO A 185 7.34 24.16 -1.88
N LYS A 186 6.90 24.45 -3.11
CA LYS A 186 5.55 24.09 -3.58
C LYS A 186 5.36 22.59 -3.70
N LEU A 187 6.42 21.86 -4.10
CA LEU A 187 6.37 20.39 -4.18
C LEU A 187 6.20 19.77 -2.79
N ARG A 188 6.94 20.28 -1.79
CA ARG A 188 6.81 19.85 -0.40
C ARG A 188 5.37 19.89 0.11
N LYS A 189 4.65 20.99 -0.13
CA LYS A 189 3.23 21.11 0.28
C LYS A 189 2.36 20.07 -0.39
N LYS A 190 2.58 19.82 -1.68
CA LYS A 190 1.77 18.87 -2.48
C LYS A 190 1.90 17.42 -2.02
N ILE A 191 3.01 17.04 -1.39
CA ILE A 191 3.31 15.66 -0.98
C ILE A 191 3.31 15.47 0.54
N ARG A 192 2.63 16.33 1.30
CA ARG A 192 2.42 16.11 2.74
C ARG A 192 1.22 15.19 2.96
N MET A 193 1.48 13.98 3.40
CA MET A 193 0.50 12.91 3.57
C MET A 193 -0.65 13.33 4.48
N ILE A 194 -0.31 13.93 5.63
CA ILE A 194 -1.30 14.39 6.62
C ILE A 194 -2.22 15.51 6.11
N ASP A 195 -1.76 16.31 5.17
CA ASP A 195 -2.60 17.36 4.58
C ASP A 195 -3.46 16.78 3.44
N ARG A 196 -2.90 15.86 2.66
CA ARG A 196 -3.61 15.24 1.54
C ARG A 196 -4.74 14.32 1.99
N ILE A 197 -4.57 13.56 3.05
CA ILE A 197 -5.60 12.64 3.55
C ILE A 197 -6.93 13.34 3.88
N LYS A 198 -6.89 14.65 4.20
CA LYS A 198 -8.09 15.48 4.44
C LYS A 198 -9.02 15.60 3.23
N GLU A 199 -8.52 15.25 2.04
CA GLU A 199 -9.26 15.28 0.78
C GLU A 199 -9.77 13.89 0.36
N ALA A 200 -9.55 12.84 1.18
CA ALA A 200 -9.97 11.46 0.91
C ALA A 200 -11.45 11.26 1.26
N HIS A 201 -12.35 11.58 0.33
CA HIS A 201 -13.81 11.50 0.54
C HIS A 201 -14.48 10.26 -0.07
N SER A 202 -13.78 9.50 -0.94
CA SER A 202 -14.40 8.46 -1.77
C SER A 202 -14.31 7.05 -1.22
N LEU A 203 -13.58 6.82 -0.12
CA LEU A 203 -13.55 5.54 0.59
C LEU A 203 -14.71 5.42 1.57
N GLN A 204 -15.21 4.21 1.77
CA GLN A 204 -16.23 3.93 2.79
C GLN A 204 -15.64 3.98 4.21
N LYS A 205 -14.46 3.39 4.38
CA LYS A 205 -13.75 3.33 5.67
C LYS A 205 -12.26 3.07 5.50
N VAL A 206 -11.45 3.60 6.43
CA VAL A 206 -10.02 3.29 6.55
C VAL A 206 -9.72 2.74 7.94
N LEU A 207 -8.96 1.65 8.00
CA LEU A 207 -8.31 1.17 9.21
C LEU A 207 -6.84 1.60 9.19
N PHE A 208 -6.42 2.38 10.16
CA PHE A 208 -5.03 2.70 10.42
C PHE A 208 -4.46 1.68 11.42
N ILE A 209 -3.33 1.04 11.07
CA ILE A 209 -2.61 0.12 11.96
C ILE A 209 -1.24 0.72 12.25
N TYR A 210 -0.92 0.86 13.53
CA TYR A 210 0.37 1.37 14.00
C TYR A 210 0.95 0.48 15.08
N LEU A 211 2.21 0.69 15.43
CA LEU A 211 2.97 -0.15 16.34
C LEU A 211 3.51 0.69 17.49
N ASP A 212 3.35 0.22 18.72
CA ASP A 212 3.86 0.91 19.91
C ASP A 212 5.40 0.95 19.99
N LYS A 213 6.09 0.04 19.28
CA LYS A 213 7.55 -0.06 19.22
C LYS A 213 8.11 0.10 17.79
N ASP A 214 7.41 0.86 16.95
CA ASP A 214 7.91 1.19 15.62
C ASP A 214 9.08 2.18 15.72
N GLU A 215 10.26 1.75 15.32
CA GLU A 215 11.49 2.55 15.40
C GLU A 215 11.56 3.62 14.31
N LEU A 216 10.77 3.47 13.22
CA LEU A 216 10.78 4.35 12.07
C LEU A 216 9.60 5.33 12.07
N ILE A 217 8.43 4.88 12.48
CA ILE A 217 7.18 5.64 12.43
C ILE A 217 6.53 5.60 13.81
N LYS A 218 6.45 6.75 14.45
CA LYS A 218 5.78 6.88 15.75
C LYS A 218 4.28 6.62 15.61
N ASP A 219 3.68 6.01 16.61
CA ASP A 219 2.25 5.70 16.67
C ASP A 219 1.35 6.95 16.69
N ASP A 220 1.88 8.10 17.14
CA ASP A 220 1.19 9.40 17.09
C ASP A 220 0.76 9.79 15.67
N ALA A 221 1.49 9.36 14.65
CA ALA A 221 1.10 9.55 13.26
C ALA A 221 -0.26 8.89 12.96
N GLY A 222 -0.55 7.73 13.56
CA GLY A 222 -1.83 7.06 13.44
C GLY A 222 -2.99 7.88 14.00
N TYR A 223 -2.79 8.49 15.16
CA TYR A 223 -3.80 9.40 15.76
C TYR A 223 -4.03 10.62 14.87
N HIS A 224 -2.97 11.19 14.29
CA HIS A 224 -3.10 12.33 13.39
C HIS A 224 -3.89 11.98 12.13
N PHE A 225 -3.60 10.86 11.47
CA PHE A 225 -4.35 10.42 10.29
C PHE A 225 -5.80 10.09 10.62
N ASN A 226 -6.05 9.36 11.71
CA ASN A 226 -7.39 8.98 12.13
C ASN A 226 -8.27 10.22 12.44
N LYS A 227 -7.65 11.28 12.97
CA LYS A 227 -8.34 12.55 13.22
C LYS A 227 -8.53 13.40 11.97
N ALA A 228 -7.60 13.32 11.02
CA ALA A 228 -7.56 14.21 9.87
C ALA A 228 -8.44 13.75 8.69
N ILE A 229 -8.64 12.45 8.53
CA ILE A 229 -9.42 11.87 7.44
C ILE A 229 -10.90 12.25 7.58
N PRO A 230 -11.60 12.68 6.50
CA PRO A 230 -12.98 13.18 6.60
C PRO A 230 -14.06 12.10 6.58
N ILE A 231 -13.67 10.82 6.46
CA ILE A 231 -14.57 9.68 6.38
C ILE A 231 -14.46 8.79 7.63
N ALA A 232 -15.30 7.78 7.74
CA ALA A 232 -15.23 6.80 8.83
C ALA A 232 -13.84 6.14 8.86
N SER A 233 -13.23 6.16 10.04
CA SER A 233 -11.91 5.56 10.24
C SER A 233 -11.80 4.89 11.62
N GLU A 234 -10.79 4.04 11.76
CA GLU A 234 -10.47 3.30 12.97
C GLU A 234 -8.96 3.25 13.12
N LEU A 235 -8.47 3.42 14.34
CA LEU A 235 -7.04 3.24 14.67
C LEU A 235 -6.87 1.99 15.53
N HIS A 236 -5.92 1.15 15.15
CA HIS A 236 -5.54 -0.04 15.90
C HIS A 236 -4.03 -0.04 16.15
N ILE A 237 -3.64 -0.11 17.43
CA ILE A 237 -2.23 -0.15 17.85
C ILE A 237 -1.86 -1.59 18.17
N ILE A 238 -0.83 -2.11 17.49
CA ILE A 238 -0.26 -3.43 17.73
C ILE A 238 0.93 -3.31 18.67
N SER A 239 0.90 -4.09 19.75
CA SER A 239 1.97 -4.08 20.73
C SER A 239 3.10 -5.05 20.37
N ASN A 240 4.33 -4.65 20.78
CA ASN A 240 5.53 -5.51 20.72
C ASN A 240 5.93 -5.99 19.32
N ALA A 241 5.71 -5.19 18.30
CA ALA A 241 6.17 -5.48 16.95
C ALA A 241 7.02 -4.33 16.41
N ALA A 242 8.06 -4.66 15.64
CA ALA A 242 8.90 -3.70 14.93
C ALA A 242 8.33 -3.40 13.54
N HIS A 243 8.77 -2.29 12.95
CA HIS A 243 8.34 -1.79 11.64
C HIS A 243 8.33 -2.86 10.55
N ALA A 244 7.18 -3.10 9.92
CA ALA A 244 6.96 -4.13 8.90
C ALA A 244 7.39 -5.55 9.31
N GLN A 245 7.39 -5.88 10.62
CA GLN A 245 7.77 -7.20 11.16
C GLN A 245 6.63 -7.90 11.91
N ILE A 246 5.42 -7.37 11.90
CA ILE A 246 4.27 -7.97 12.60
C ILE A 246 4.07 -9.45 12.20
N PRO A 247 4.20 -9.86 10.92
CA PRO A 247 4.04 -11.26 10.53
C PRO A 247 5.04 -12.24 11.18
N LYS A 248 6.12 -11.73 11.76
CA LYS A 248 7.14 -12.52 12.46
C LYS A 248 7.07 -12.36 13.99
N SER A 249 6.17 -11.54 14.49
CA SER A 249 5.98 -11.26 15.91
C SER A 249 4.99 -12.22 16.57
N LYS A 250 4.89 -12.14 17.89
CA LYS A 250 3.86 -12.84 18.68
C LYS A 250 2.46 -12.36 18.35
N SER A 251 2.31 -11.12 17.87
CA SER A 251 1.03 -10.50 17.52
C SER A 251 0.53 -10.89 16.12
N ARG A 252 1.24 -11.80 15.41
CA ARG A 252 0.88 -12.24 14.05
C ARG A 252 -0.59 -12.65 13.93
N HIS A 253 -1.07 -13.48 14.84
CA HIS A 253 -2.43 -14.04 14.78
C HIS A 253 -3.48 -12.92 14.91
N ASP A 254 -3.36 -12.08 15.91
CA ASP A 254 -4.31 -10.98 16.18
C ASP A 254 -4.29 -9.94 15.05
N TYR A 255 -3.12 -9.67 14.52
CA TYR A 255 -2.94 -8.79 13.37
C TYR A 255 -3.69 -9.29 12.12
N PHE A 256 -3.50 -10.54 11.73
CA PHE A 256 -4.20 -11.08 10.56
C PHE A 256 -5.70 -11.24 10.80
N ASN A 257 -6.13 -11.58 12.01
CA ASN A 257 -7.54 -11.58 12.37
C ASN A 257 -8.16 -10.18 12.24
N LYS A 258 -7.44 -9.13 12.67
CA LYS A 258 -7.91 -7.74 12.53
C LYS A 258 -8.05 -7.35 11.05
N ILE A 259 -7.07 -7.69 10.20
CA ILE A 259 -7.13 -7.45 8.76
C ILE A 259 -8.33 -8.16 8.13
N VAL A 260 -8.48 -9.45 8.38
CA VAL A 260 -9.55 -10.26 7.79
C VAL A 260 -10.92 -9.79 8.26
N SER A 261 -11.11 -9.56 9.56
CA SER A 261 -12.39 -9.09 10.10
C SER A 261 -12.77 -7.70 9.59
N PHE A 262 -11.80 -6.80 9.38
CA PHE A 262 -12.06 -5.52 8.76
C PHE A 262 -12.54 -5.68 7.32
N PHE A 263 -11.84 -6.48 6.51
CA PHE A 263 -12.22 -6.70 5.12
C PHE A 263 -13.56 -7.44 4.99
N ASP A 264 -13.83 -8.43 5.84
CA ASP A 264 -15.10 -9.15 5.87
C ASP A 264 -16.26 -8.19 6.13
N TYR A 265 -16.15 -7.35 7.17
CA TYR A 265 -17.18 -6.39 7.51
C TYR A 265 -17.42 -5.34 6.41
N GLN A 266 -16.35 -4.77 5.84
CA GLN A 266 -16.50 -3.76 4.78
C GLN A 266 -17.08 -4.36 3.49
N THR A 267 -16.70 -5.58 3.16
CA THR A 267 -17.24 -6.29 1.98
C THR A 267 -18.73 -6.57 2.15
N GLU A 268 -19.15 -6.99 3.34
CA GLU A 268 -20.56 -7.22 3.65
C GLU A 268 -21.40 -5.94 3.53
N LEU A 269 -20.89 -4.82 4.04
CA LEU A 269 -21.54 -3.51 3.88
C LEU A 269 -21.66 -3.09 2.43
N TYR A 270 -20.59 -3.26 1.63
CA TYR A 270 -20.59 -2.96 0.20
C TYR A 270 -21.65 -3.77 -0.55
N LEU A 271 -21.78 -5.07 -0.27
CA LEU A 271 -22.77 -5.93 -0.90
C LEU A 271 -24.20 -5.54 -0.53
N LYS A 272 -24.46 -5.20 0.74
CA LYS A 272 -25.79 -4.71 1.18
C LYS A 272 -26.17 -3.42 0.46
N GLN A 273 -25.26 -2.44 0.35
CA GLN A 273 -25.50 -1.19 -0.36
C GLN A 273 -25.81 -1.43 -1.85
N LYS A 274 -25.06 -2.32 -2.50
CA LYS A 274 -25.27 -2.66 -3.91
C LYS A 274 -26.60 -3.36 -4.17
N THR A 275 -27.11 -4.12 -3.22
CA THR A 275 -28.44 -4.76 -3.31
C THR A 275 -29.57 -3.72 -3.20
N ILE A 276 -29.45 -2.78 -2.26
CA ILE A 276 -30.44 -1.70 -2.07
C ILE A 276 -30.53 -0.79 -3.30
N LEU A 277 -29.41 -0.49 -3.96
CA LEU A 277 -29.39 0.35 -5.17
C LEU A 277 -29.97 -0.33 -6.41
N LYS A 278 -30.20 -1.66 -6.39
CA LYS A 278 -30.78 -2.42 -7.51
C LYS A 278 -32.26 -2.74 -7.29
N SER A 279 -32.78 -2.58 -6.08
CA SER A 279 -34.19 -2.69 -5.73
C SER A 279 -34.93 -1.37 -5.93
#